data_d114c41d4041beff961b5ecdb5cf52a7
#
_entry.id   d114c41d4041beff961b5ecdb5cf52a7
#
_cell.length_a   1.000
_cell.length_b   1.000
_cell.length_c   1.000
_cell.angle_alpha   90.00
_cell.angle_beta   90.00
_cell.angle_gamma   90.00
#
_symmetry.space_group_name_H-M   'P 1'
#
loop_
_entity.id
_entity.type
_entity.pdbx_description
1 polymer ?
#
loop_
_entity_poly.entity_id
_entity_poly.type
_entity_poly.pdbx_seq_one_letter_code
_entity_poly.pdbx_strand_id
1 'polypeptide(L)'
;EWLPQNRADVWEFQADHRFGEAMAEAKYFFMTHAEALLHGDLHTGSVMVRKPEGSNEADSVKVFDSEFAFYGPVAFDVGATWANYAIAAARAYALGEDDRAHWCLGLVGETWHAFEAEFRRRWPERRDPRLWDEEFLNRLLQRWRNESWLFAAAKMSRRIIGAAKTTDIETLPPEIREGAARGVLRMARSAVVERWADSTPNHFQELAEWLLVEARTS
;
A
#
# COMPACT_ATOMS: atom_id res chain seq x y z
N GLU A 1 -6.02 20.74 0.12
CA GLU A 1 -5.06 21.46 -0.73
C GLU A 1 -3.66 20.86 -0.53
N TRP A 2 -2.88 20.79 -1.59
CA TRP A 2 -1.44 20.42 -1.55
C TRP A 2 -0.59 21.67 -1.38
N LEU A 3 0.70 21.48 -1.09
CA LEU A 3 1.63 22.62 -1.04
C LEU A 3 1.74 23.29 -2.42
N PRO A 4 1.82 24.62 -2.49
CA PRO A 4 2.01 25.34 -3.76
C PRO A 4 3.23 24.83 -4.55
N GLN A 5 4.30 24.45 -3.86
CA GLN A 5 5.53 23.92 -4.44
C GLN A 5 5.30 22.58 -5.18
N ASN A 6 4.36 21.76 -4.71
CA ASN A 6 4.01 20.49 -5.37
C ASN A 6 3.04 20.66 -6.54
N ARG A 7 2.69 21.88 -6.96
CA ARG A 7 1.72 22.11 -8.06
C ARG A 7 2.15 21.46 -9.38
N ALA A 8 3.41 21.56 -9.71
CA ALA A 8 3.96 20.95 -10.93
C ALA A 8 3.87 19.42 -10.86
N ASP A 9 4.29 18.83 -9.74
CA ASP A 9 4.20 17.37 -9.51
C ASP A 9 2.75 16.87 -9.64
N VAL A 10 1.79 17.61 -9.07
CA VAL A 10 0.37 17.24 -9.13
C VAL A 10 -0.18 17.35 -10.57
N TRP A 11 0.19 18.39 -11.31
CA TRP A 11 -0.27 18.55 -12.69
C TRP A 11 0.30 17.48 -13.60
N GLU A 12 1.60 17.15 -13.48
CA GLU A 12 2.22 16.07 -14.24
C GLU A 12 1.54 14.74 -13.93
N PHE A 13 1.32 14.46 -12.64
CA PHE A 13 0.63 13.27 -12.18
C PHE A 13 -0.80 13.16 -12.73
N GLN A 14 -1.58 14.25 -12.71
CA GLN A 14 -2.96 14.26 -13.21
C GLN A 14 -3.05 14.19 -14.73
N ALA A 15 -2.02 14.64 -15.45
CA ALA A 15 -1.94 14.58 -16.91
C ALA A 15 -1.46 13.21 -17.43
N ASP A 16 -0.95 12.34 -16.58
CA ASP A 16 -0.47 11.01 -16.99
C ASP A 16 -1.64 10.08 -17.32
N HIS A 17 -1.84 9.83 -18.62
CA HIS A 17 -2.90 8.98 -19.14
C HIS A 17 -2.81 7.53 -18.60
N ARG A 18 -1.60 6.98 -18.46
CA ARG A 18 -1.39 5.63 -17.96
C ARG A 18 -1.82 5.51 -16.50
N PHE A 19 -1.53 6.54 -15.69
CA PHE A 19 -2.03 6.59 -14.32
C PHE A 19 -3.57 6.67 -14.30
N GLY A 20 -4.17 7.49 -15.18
CA GLY A 20 -5.62 7.60 -15.31
C GLY A 20 -6.28 6.27 -15.66
N GLU A 21 -5.73 5.53 -16.62
CA GLU A 21 -6.20 4.19 -17.00
C GLU A 21 -6.11 3.20 -15.83
N ALA A 22 -4.98 3.20 -15.11
CA ALA A 22 -4.81 2.35 -13.95
C ALA A 22 -5.81 2.67 -12.83
N MET A 23 -6.16 3.94 -12.62
CA MET A 23 -7.18 4.32 -11.63
C MET A 23 -8.60 3.92 -12.09
N ALA A 24 -8.87 3.92 -13.39
CA ALA A 24 -10.13 3.39 -13.92
C ALA A 24 -10.20 1.87 -13.71
N GLU A 25 -9.11 1.13 -13.91
CA GLU A 25 -8.99 -0.30 -13.61
C GLU A 25 -9.22 -0.58 -12.11
N ALA A 26 -8.56 0.18 -11.22
CA ALA A 26 -8.76 0.07 -9.77
C ALA A 26 -10.23 0.27 -9.38
N LYS A 27 -10.87 1.30 -9.94
CA LYS A 27 -12.28 1.56 -9.70
C LYS A 27 -13.17 0.42 -10.22
N TYR A 28 -12.87 -0.11 -11.39
CA TYR A 28 -13.60 -1.25 -11.96
C TYR A 28 -13.51 -2.48 -11.05
N PHE A 29 -12.32 -2.85 -10.57
CA PHE A 29 -12.14 -3.96 -9.64
C PHE A 29 -12.86 -3.71 -8.32
N PHE A 30 -12.73 -2.51 -7.76
CA PHE A 30 -13.43 -2.13 -6.53
C PHE A 30 -14.95 -2.32 -6.65
N MET A 31 -15.54 -2.02 -7.81
CA MET A 31 -16.98 -2.09 -8.05
C MET A 31 -17.47 -3.48 -8.42
N THR A 32 -16.61 -4.38 -8.89
CA THR A 32 -17.03 -5.67 -9.49
C THR A 32 -16.50 -6.90 -8.77
N HIS A 33 -15.39 -6.81 -8.01
CA HIS A 33 -14.77 -7.95 -7.34
C HIS A 33 -15.27 -8.05 -5.88
N ALA A 34 -16.29 -8.86 -5.65
CA ALA A 34 -16.81 -9.17 -4.30
C ALA A 34 -16.19 -10.48 -3.78
N GLU A 35 -14.88 -10.49 -3.53
CA GLU A 35 -14.08 -11.68 -3.26
C GLU A 35 -14.11 -12.11 -1.79
N ALA A 36 -14.05 -11.13 -0.88
CA ALA A 36 -14.01 -11.38 0.55
C ALA A 36 -14.67 -10.23 1.33
N LEU A 37 -15.04 -10.49 2.58
CA LEU A 37 -15.38 -9.43 3.53
C LEU A 37 -14.09 -8.73 3.94
N LEU A 38 -13.98 -7.47 3.59
CA LEU A 38 -12.83 -6.61 3.85
C LEU A 38 -13.06 -5.72 5.06
N HIS A 39 -11.98 -5.21 5.64
CA HIS A 39 -12.01 -4.14 6.64
C HIS A 39 -12.50 -2.81 6.01
N GLY A 40 -12.08 -2.53 4.79
CA GLY A 40 -12.51 -1.37 4.01
C GLY A 40 -11.71 -0.08 4.26
N ASP A 41 -10.98 0.02 5.36
CA ASP A 41 -9.99 1.08 5.64
C ASP A 41 -8.85 0.54 6.51
N LEU A 42 -8.25 -0.58 6.10
CA LEU A 42 -7.14 -1.18 6.82
C LEU A 42 -5.88 -0.30 6.69
N HIS A 43 -5.43 0.19 7.83
CA HIS A 43 -4.21 0.98 7.94
C HIS A 43 -3.56 0.77 9.32
N THR A 44 -2.33 1.24 9.51
CA THR A 44 -1.58 1.04 10.75
C THR A 44 -2.30 1.59 12.00
N GLY A 45 -3.12 2.64 11.84
CA GLY A 45 -3.94 3.18 12.91
C GLY A 45 -5.16 2.33 13.31
N SER A 46 -5.55 1.35 12.47
CA SER A 46 -6.64 0.41 12.76
C SER A 46 -6.15 -0.90 13.39
N VAL A 47 -4.88 -0.95 13.83
CA VAL A 47 -4.27 -2.13 14.44
C VAL A 47 -3.77 -1.80 15.85
N MET A 48 -4.27 -2.51 16.85
CA MET A 48 -3.78 -2.47 18.22
C MET A 48 -2.84 -3.65 18.48
N VAL A 49 -1.67 -3.35 18.99
CA VAL A 49 -0.66 -4.34 19.36
C VAL A 49 -0.41 -4.24 20.86
N ARG A 50 -0.52 -5.37 21.56
CA ARG A 50 -0.08 -5.47 22.94
C ARG A 50 1.28 -6.16 22.96
N LYS A 51 2.24 -5.51 23.60
CA LYS A 51 3.57 -6.04 23.84
C LYS A 51 3.80 -6.08 25.35
N PRO A 52 4.05 -7.26 25.93
CA PRO A 52 4.37 -7.37 27.36
C PRO A 52 5.63 -6.59 27.70
N GLU A 53 5.70 -6.06 28.92
CA GLU A 53 6.88 -5.40 29.42
C GLU A 53 8.10 -6.34 29.39
N GLY A 54 9.23 -5.86 28.85
CA GLY A 54 10.45 -6.63 28.69
C GLY A 54 10.46 -7.63 27.52
N SER A 55 9.37 -7.81 26.79
CA SER A 55 9.31 -8.65 25.59
C SER A 55 9.63 -7.87 24.32
N ASN A 56 10.22 -8.52 23.32
CA ASN A 56 10.35 -8.01 21.96
C ASN A 56 9.22 -8.50 21.03
N GLU A 57 8.36 -9.38 21.54
CA GLU A 57 7.26 -9.98 20.77
C GLU A 57 5.91 -9.48 21.25
N ALA A 58 4.99 -9.28 20.33
CA ALA A 58 3.61 -8.99 20.65
C ALA A 58 2.88 -10.28 21.08
N ASP A 59 2.11 -10.20 22.15
CA ASP A 59 1.27 -11.31 22.61
C ASP A 59 -0.20 -11.18 22.17
N SER A 60 -0.57 -10.05 21.61
CA SER A 60 -1.90 -9.83 21.04
C SER A 60 -1.86 -8.77 19.95
N VAL A 61 -2.55 -9.07 18.84
CA VAL A 61 -2.82 -8.13 17.76
C VAL A 61 -4.32 -8.13 17.51
N LYS A 62 -4.93 -6.94 17.46
CA LYS A 62 -6.35 -6.74 17.19
C LYS A 62 -6.52 -5.69 16.10
N VAL A 63 -7.33 -6.01 15.11
CA VAL A 63 -7.83 -5.05 14.12
C VAL A 63 -9.18 -4.52 14.61
N PHE A 64 -9.42 -3.23 14.49
CA PHE A 64 -10.63 -2.55 14.93
C PHE A 64 -11.04 -1.46 13.93
N ASP A 65 -12.19 -0.83 14.15
CA ASP A 65 -12.70 0.27 13.32
C ASP A 65 -13.09 -0.17 11.90
N SER A 66 -13.80 -1.32 11.83
CA SER A 66 -14.27 -1.90 10.58
C SER A 66 -15.62 -1.32 10.10
N GLU A 67 -15.89 -0.06 10.37
CA GLU A 67 -17.16 0.60 10.01
C GLU A 67 -17.38 0.70 8.49
N PHE A 68 -16.31 0.64 7.71
CA PHE A 68 -16.32 0.61 6.24
C PHE A 68 -16.29 -0.80 5.66
N ALA A 69 -16.53 -1.84 6.46
CA ALA A 69 -16.48 -3.22 6.00
C ALA A 69 -17.46 -3.49 4.86
N PHE A 70 -16.97 -4.13 3.81
CA PHE A 70 -17.77 -4.49 2.63
C PHE A 70 -17.18 -5.74 1.94
N TYR A 71 -17.98 -6.35 1.06
CA TYR A 71 -17.47 -7.38 0.17
C TYR A 71 -16.77 -6.74 -1.02
N GLY A 72 -15.46 -6.97 -1.15
CA GLY A 72 -14.63 -6.32 -2.16
C GLY A 72 -13.40 -7.14 -2.58
N PRO A 73 -12.52 -6.57 -3.43
CA PRO A 73 -11.29 -7.21 -3.87
C PRO A 73 -10.29 -7.34 -2.71
N VAL A 74 -9.76 -8.53 -2.49
CA VAL A 74 -8.78 -8.81 -1.41
C VAL A 74 -7.59 -7.84 -1.46
N ALA A 75 -7.13 -7.53 -2.64
CA ALA A 75 -6.01 -6.63 -2.88
C ALA A 75 -6.24 -5.19 -2.37
N PHE A 76 -7.48 -4.78 -2.10
CA PHE A 76 -7.80 -3.42 -1.62
C PHE A 76 -7.17 -3.14 -0.26
N ASP A 77 -7.42 -4.00 0.73
CA ASP A 77 -6.87 -3.81 2.07
C ASP A 77 -5.37 -4.07 2.13
N VAL A 78 -4.87 -5.04 1.37
CA VAL A 78 -3.43 -5.31 1.25
C VAL A 78 -2.71 -4.09 0.66
N GLY A 79 -3.21 -3.55 -0.45
CA GLY A 79 -2.64 -2.37 -1.09
C GLY A 79 -2.74 -1.12 -0.21
N ALA A 80 -3.85 -0.94 0.52
CA ALA A 80 -4.01 0.15 1.47
C ALA A 80 -2.94 0.09 2.58
N THR A 81 -2.64 -1.10 3.08
CA THR A 81 -1.60 -1.33 4.09
C THR A 81 -0.21 -1.02 3.52
N TRP A 82 0.12 -1.49 2.31
CA TRP A 82 1.38 -1.18 1.64
C TRP A 82 1.58 0.32 1.42
N ALA A 83 0.51 1.03 1.03
CA ALA A 83 0.54 2.49 0.89
C ALA A 83 0.91 3.19 2.20
N ASN A 84 0.38 2.72 3.33
CA ASN A 84 0.70 3.29 4.64
C ASN A 84 2.19 3.08 4.98
N TYR A 85 2.76 1.91 4.70
CA TYR A 85 4.18 1.67 4.91
C TYR A 85 5.05 2.58 4.03
N ALA A 86 4.71 2.76 2.76
CA ALA A 86 5.43 3.66 1.86
C ALA A 86 5.34 5.12 2.31
N ILE A 87 4.19 5.58 2.78
CA ILE A 87 3.99 6.94 3.32
C ILE A 87 4.79 7.13 4.60
N ALA A 88 4.78 6.14 5.51
CA ALA A 88 5.59 6.18 6.73
C ALA A 88 7.10 6.20 6.41
N ALA A 89 7.53 5.46 5.40
CA ALA A 89 8.92 5.49 4.92
C ALA A 89 9.28 6.86 4.32
N ALA A 90 8.38 7.47 3.54
CA ALA A 90 8.59 8.82 3.02
C ALA A 90 8.81 9.84 4.13
N ARG A 91 8.02 9.75 5.21
CA ARG A 91 8.23 10.57 6.41
C ARG A 91 9.60 10.32 7.04
N ALA A 92 9.96 9.06 7.23
CA ALA A 92 11.22 8.68 7.87
C ALA A 92 12.41 9.18 7.05
N TYR A 93 12.42 8.99 5.74
CA TYR A 93 13.47 9.53 4.86
C TYR A 93 13.56 11.07 4.92
N ALA A 94 12.43 11.77 4.94
CA ALA A 94 12.42 13.22 5.06
C ALA A 94 13.03 13.71 6.37
N LEU A 95 12.90 12.92 7.44
CA LEU A 95 13.49 13.20 8.76
C LEU A 95 14.94 12.71 8.91
N GLY A 96 15.52 12.02 7.90
CA GLY A 96 16.84 11.41 7.98
C GLY A 96 16.89 10.11 8.81
N GLU A 97 15.74 9.49 9.06
CA GLU A 97 15.60 8.23 9.82
C GLU A 97 15.67 7.03 8.86
N ASP A 98 16.78 6.85 8.16
CA ASP A 98 16.89 5.88 7.05
C ASP A 98 16.64 4.43 7.48
N ASP A 99 17.13 4.01 8.64
CA ASP A 99 16.88 2.65 9.18
C ASP A 99 15.38 2.40 9.41
N ARG A 100 14.67 3.40 9.90
CA ARG A 100 13.23 3.33 10.10
C ARG A 100 12.48 3.25 8.77
N ALA A 101 12.94 4.01 7.77
CA ALA A 101 12.35 3.96 6.43
C ALA A 101 12.51 2.57 5.80
N HIS A 102 13.70 1.97 5.87
CA HIS A 102 13.96 0.61 5.41
C HIS A 102 13.06 -0.40 6.14
N TRP A 103 12.96 -0.28 7.46
CA TRP A 103 12.06 -1.15 8.23
C TRP A 103 10.62 -1.02 7.77
N CYS A 104 10.09 0.19 7.59
CA CYS A 104 8.73 0.41 7.09
C CYS A 104 8.51 -0.25 5.72
N LEU A 105 9.46 -0.11 4.80
CA LEU A 105 9.36 -0.71 3.46
C LEU A 105 9.46 -2.24 3.52
N GLY A 106 10.27 -2.80 4.42
CA GLY A 106 10.38 -4.24 4.63
C GLY A 106 9.04 -4.89 5.03
N LEU A 107 8.18 -4.15 5.74
CA LEU A 107 6.85 -4.62 6.13
C LEU A 107 5.94 -4.95 4.94
N VAL A 108 6.20 -4.40 3.75
CA VAL A 108 5.47 -4.72 2.51
C VAL A 108 5.62 -6.22 2.19
N GLY A 109 6.88 -6.70 2.15
CA GLY A 109 7.20 -8.10 1.92
C GLY A 109 6.69 -9.00 3.05
N GLU A 110 6.96 -8.63 4.30
CA GLU A 110 6.54 -9.40 5.48
C GLU A 110 5.01 -9.59 5.52
N THR A 111 4.25 -8.52 5.28
CA THR A 111 2.78 -8.58 5.26
C THR A 111 2.28 -9.50 4.15
N TRP A 112 2.84 -9.39 2.95
CA TRP A 112 2.44 -10.26 1.85
C TRP A 112 2.75 -11.73 2.13
N HIS A 113 3.97 -12.03 2.58
CA HIS A 113 4.39 -13.41 2.84
C HIS A 113 3.56 -14.04 3.96
N ALA A 114 3.26 -13.29 5.03
CA ALA A 114 2.40 -13.77 6.10
C ALA A 114 0.97 -14.03 5.62
N PHE A 115 0.41 -13.14 4.81
CA PHE A 115 -0.91 -13.30 4.20
C PHE A 115 -0.95 -14.53 3.27
N GLU A 116 0.01 -14.64 2.37
CA GLU A 116 0.10 -15.78 1.43
C GLU A 116 0.25 -17.12 2.17
N ALA A 117 1.13 -17.17 3.17
CA ALA A 117 1.36 -18.37 3.96
C ALA A 117 0.09 -18.82 4.69
N GLU A 118 -0.64 -17.88 5.33
CA GLU A 118 -1.88 -18.19 6.04
C GLU A 118 -3.00 -18.60 5.06
N PHE A 119 -3.09 -17.95 3.90
CA PHE A 119 -4.07 -18.32 2.89
C PHE A 119 -3.81 -19.72 2.33
N ARG A 120 -2.55 -20.05 2.02
CA ARG A 120 -2.13 -21.39 1.61
C ARG A 120 -2.40 -22.44 2.67
N ARG A 121 -2.13 -22.13 3.93
CA ARG A 121 -2.40 -23.03 5.07
C ARG A 121 -3.89 -23.40 5.18
N ARG A 122 -4.79 -22.44 4.87
CA ARG A 122 -6.25 -22.66 4.90
C ARG A 122 -6.81 -23.23 3.59
N TRP A 123 -6.06 -23.21 2.52
CA TRP A 123 -6.54 -23.63 1.21
C TRP A 123 -7.11 -25.07 1.17
N PRO A 124 -6.61 -26.05 1.94
CA PRO A 124 -7.21 -27.40 2.02
C PRO A 124 -8.67 -27.39 2.52
N GLU A 125 -9.10 -26.38 3.27
CA GLU A 125 -10.47 -26.24 3.82
C GLU A 125 -11.49 -25.68 2.81
N ARG A 126 -11.08 -25.40 1.56
CA ARG A 126 -11.94 -24.85 0.51
C ARG A 126 -13.10 -25.78 0.16
N ARG A 127 -14.23 -25.20 -0.24
CA ARG A 127 -15.50 -25.94 -0.48
C ARG A 127 -15.45 -26.92 -1.65
N ASP A 128 -14.73 -26.58 -2.73
CA ASP A 128 -14.66 -27.43 -3.92
C ASP A 128 -13.22 -27.59 -4.41
N PRO A 129 -12.49 -28.61 -3.89
CA PRO A 129 -11.10 -28.86 -4.27
C PRO A 129 -10.93 -29.37 -5.71
N ARG A 130 -12.01 -29.77 -6.37
CA ARG A 130 -11.94 -30.23 -7.77
C ARG A 130 -11.92 -29.07 -8.77
N LEU A 131 -12.59 -27.96 -8.41
CA LEU A 131 -12.62 -26.76 -9.26
C LEU A 131 -11.46 -25.81 -8.93
N TRP A 132 -11.11 -25.71 -7.65
CA TRP A 132 -10.09 -24.79 -7.15
C TRP A 132 -8.84 -25.55 -6.72
N ASP A 133 -8.02 -25.90 -7.70
CA ASP A 133 -6.76 -26.61 -7.51
C ASP A 133 -5.61 -25.67 -7.11
N GLU A 134 -4.41 -26.23 -6.98
CA GLU A 134 -3.20 -25.47 -6.61
C GLU A 134 -2.77 -24.47 -7.70
N GLU A 135 -3.04 -24.78 -8.97
CA GLU A 135 -2.73 -23.88 -10.06
C GLU A 135 -3.65 -22.66 -10.04
N PHE A 136 -4.93 -22.87 -9.75
CA PHE A 136 -5.87 -21.77 -9.51
C PHE A 136 -5.43 -20.90 -8.33
N LEU A 137 -5.01 -21.50 -7.20
CA LEU A 137 -4.48 -20.78 -6.05
C LEU A 137 -3.30 -19.87 -6.44
N ASN A 138 -2.34 -20.40 -7.19
CA ASN A 138 -1.16 -19.64 -7.60
C ASN A 138 -1.53 -18.45 -8.49
N ARG A 139 -2.45 -18.65 -9.46
CA ARG A 139 -2.96 -17.55 -10.29
C ARG A 139 -3.71 -16.50 -9.46
N LEU A 140 -4.50 -16.93 -8.49
CA LEU A 140 -5.26 -16.04 -7.61
C LEU A 140 -4.33 -15.16 -6.77
N LEU A 141 -3.34 -15.76 -6.12
CA LEU A 141 -2.36 -15.03 -5.31
C LEU A 141 -1.52 -14.07 -6.15
N GLN A 142 -1.09 -14.50 -7.35
CA GLN A 142 -0.37 -13.63 -8.29
C GLN A 142 -1.22 -12.42 -8.70
N ARG A 143 -2.51 -12.63 -8.99
CA ARG A 143 -3.44 -11.55 -9.32
C ARG A 143 -3.60 -10.59 -8.15
N TRP A 144 -3.90 -11.05 -6.96
CA TRP A 144 -4.06 -10.20 -5.77
C TRP A 144 -2.80 -9.41 -5.45
N ARG A 145 -1.64 -10.04 -5.56
CA ARG A 145 -0.35 -9.35 -5.39
C ARG A 145 -0.19 -8.22 -6.40
N ASN A 146 -0.49 -8.46 -7.65
CA ASN A 146 -0.41 -7.46 -8.71
C ASN A 146 -1.44 -6.32 -8.50
N GLU A 147 -2.69 -6.66 -8.16
CA GLU A 147 -3.74 -5.68 -7.87
C GLU A 147 -3.44 -4.84 -6.61
N SER A 148 -2.68 -5.39 -5.65
CA SER A 148 -2.27 -4.64 -4.44
C SER A 148 -1.40 -3.43 -4.78
N TRP A 149 -0.59 -3.48 -5.83
CA TRP A 149 0.14 -2.31 -6.34
C TRP A 149 -0.79 -1.20 -6.79
N LEU A 150 -1.86 -1.57 -7.47
CA LEU A 150 -2.86 -0.66 -8.00
C LEU A 150 -3.60 0.07 -6.88
N PHE A 151 -4.06 -0.68 -5.87
CA PHE A 151 -4.73 -0.10 -4.71
C PHE A 151 -3.79 0.68 -3.80
N ALA A 152 -2.51 0.29 -3.71
CA ALA A 152 -1.49 1.07 -3.01
C ALA A 152 -1.29 2.44 -3.70
N ALA A 153 -1.19 2.48 -5.01
CA ALA A 153 -1.08 3.72 -5.78
C ALA A 153 -2.30 4.62 -5.58
N ALA A 154 -3.51 4.06 -5.64
CA ALA A 154 -4.74 4.80 -5.39
C ALA A 154 -4.79 5.41 -3.98
N LYS A 155 -4.36 4.66 -2.96
CA LYS A 155 -4.31 5.15 -1.57
C LYS A 155 -3.25 6.23 -1.39
N MET A 156 -2.03 6.02 -1.90
CA MET A 156 -0.95 7.01 -1.84
C MET A 156 -1.35 8.33 -2.49
N SER A 157 -1.83 8.29 -3.72
CA SER A 157 -2.26 9.50 -4.43
C SER A 157 -3.38 10.24 -3.71
N ARG A 158 -4.40 9.51 -3.24
CA ARG A 158 -5.51 10.08 -2.47
C ARG A 158 -5.03 10.81 -1.21
N ARG A 159 -3.99 10.31 -0.53
CA ARG A 159 -3.45 10.91 0.70
C ARG A 159 -2.65 12.19 0.45
N ILE A 160 -2.14 12.39 -0.76
CA ILE A 160 -1.40 13.60 -1.13
C ILE A 160 -2.31 14.64 -1.80
N ILE A 161 -3.06 14.24 -2.85
CA ILE A 161 -3.85 15.18 -3.65
C ILE A 161 -5.33 15.24 -3.27
N GLY A 162 -5.84 14.20 -2.59
CA GLY A 162 -7.24 14.12 -2.19
C GLY A 162 -7.56 14.93 -0.91
N ALA A 163 -8.83 14.91 -0.50
CA ALA A 163 -9.30 15.58 0.71
C ALA A 163 -8.86 14.88 2.01
N ALA A 164 -8.70 13.55 1.97
CA ALA A 164 -8.31 12.74 3.13
C ALA A 164 -6.80 12.71 3.29
N LYS A 165 -6.22 13.75 3.87
CA LYS A 165 -4.79 13.90 4.13
C LYS A 165 -4.27 12.90 5.16
N THR A 166 -2.95 12.77 5.28
CA THR A 166 -2.29 11.94 6.29
C THR A 166 -1.38 12.76 7.17
N THR A 167 -1.44 12.50 8.48
CA THR A 167 -0.58 13.16 9.48
C THR A 167 0.89 12.90 9.22
N ASP A 168 1.26 11.76 8.64
CA ASP A 168 2.65 11.43 8.29
C ASP A 168 3.30 12.48 7.39
N ILE A 169 2.54 13.06 6.49
CA ILE A 169 3.03 14.10 5.57
C ILE A 169 2.69 15.50 6.10
N GLU A 170 1.45 15.73 6.54
CA GLU A 170 0.98 17.08 6.90
C GLU A 170 1.68 17.67 8.13
N THR A 171 2.21 16.85 9.04
CA THR A 171 2.94 17.31 10.22
C THR A 171 4.44 17.50 10.00
N LEU A 172 4.96 17.22 8.80
CA LEU A 172 6.35 17.51 8.47
C LEU A 172 6.58 19.02 8.35
N PRO A 173 7.77 19.52 8.75
CA PRO A 173 8.19 20.87 8.47
C PRO A 173 8.06 21.20 6.97
N PRO A 174 7.61 22.43 6.60
CA PRO A 174 7.33 22.77 5.19
C PRO A 174 8.51 22.51 4.25
N GLU A 175 9.74 22.74 4.70
CA GLU A 175 10.98 22.61 3.93
C GLU A 175 11.32 21.17 3.51
N ILE A 176 10.80 20.16 4.22
CA ILE A 176 11.01 18.73 3.89
C ILE A 176 9.71 18.05 3.44
N ARG A 177 8.56 18.65 3.73
CA ARG A 177 7.25 18.11 3.35
C ARG A 177 7.06 18.04 1.84
N GLU A 178 7.58 19.00 1.10
CA GLU A 178 7.53 19.04 -0.36
C GLU A 178 8.16 17.80 -0.98
N GLY A 179 9.39 17.48 -0.60
CA GLY A 179 10.11 16.29 -1.09
C GLY A 179 9.40 14.99 -0.73
N ALA A 180 8.91 14.87 0.52
CA ALA A 180 8.15 13.71 0.96
C ALA A 180 6.87 13.51 0.13
N ALA A 181 6.09 14.57 -0.09
CA ALA A 181 4.87 14.52 -0.90
C ALA A 181 5.16 14.16 -2.36
N ARG A 182 6.22 14.75 -2.95
CA ARG A 182 6.72 14.43 -4.30
C ARG A 182 7.10 12.96 -4.42
N GLY A 183 7.85 12.43 -3.44
CA GLY A 183 8.26 11.03 -3.41
C GLY A 183 7.07 10.08 -3.41
N VAL A 184 6.05 10.35 -2.57
CA VAL A 184 4.83 9.55 -2.53
C VAL A 184 4.06 9.60 -3.85
N LEU A 185 3.97 10.76 -4.52
CA LEU A 185 3.32 10.87 -5.83
C LEU A 185 4.08 10.11 -6.91
N ARG A 186 5.41 10.25 -6.96
CA ARG A 186 6.26 9.49 -7.90
C ARG A 186 6.12 7.99 -7.68
N MET A 187 6.14 7.54 -6.41
CA MET A 187 5.92 6.13 -6.09
C MET A 187 4.54 5.66 -6.52
N ALA A 188 3.47 6.43 -6.26
CA ALA A 188 2.12 6.09 -6.68
C ALA A 188 2.01 5.91 -8.20
N ARG A 189 2.66 6.80 -8.97
CA ARG A 189 2.71 6.71 -10.42
C ARG A 189 3.48 5.47 -10.89
N SER A 190 4.71 5.30 -10.41
CA SER A 190 5.57 4.19 -10.81
C SER A 190 4.99 2.84 -10.42
N ALA A 191 4.32 2.74 -9.27
CA ALA A 191 3.64 1.53 -8.83
C ALA A 191 2.61 1.00 -9.84
N VAL A 192 2.02 1.83 -10.68
CA VAL A 192 1.06 1.39 -11.71
C VAL A 192 1.65 1.36 -13.10
N VAL A 193 2.56 2.28 -13.42
CA VAL A 193 3.16 2.40 -14.75
C VAL A 193 4.23 1.32 -14.98
N GLU A 194 4.94 0.94 -13.93
CA GLU A 194 6.01 -0.07 -13.95
C GLU A 194 5.55 -1.43 -13.41
N ARG A 195 4.27 -1.59 -13.15
CA ARG A 195 3.66 -2.85 -12.69
C ARG A 195 3.65 -3.88 -13.81
N TRP A 196 4.18 -5.06 -13.53
CA TRP A 196 4.17 -6.23 -14.42
C TRP A 196 3.35 -7.36 -13.80
N ALA A 197 2.98 -8.34 -14.61
CA ALA A 197 2.20 -9.50 -14.14
C ALA A 197 2.92 -10.29 -13.02
N ASP A 198 4.25 -10.29 -13.01
CA ASP A 198 5.11 -10.96 -12.05
C ASP A 198 5.73 -10.02 -10.99
N SER A 199 5.28 -8.76 -10.90
CA SER A 199 5.73 -7.81 -9.88
C SER A 199 5.62 -8.39 -8.48
N THR A 200 6.69 -8.25 -7.68
CA THR A 200 6.80 -8.81 -6.34
C THR A 200 6.76 -7.71 -5.27
N PRO A 201 6.49 -8.03 -4.00
CA PRO A 201 6.64 -7.07 -2.90
C PRO A 201 8.06 -6.48 -2.80
N ASN A 202 9.08 -7.26 -3.13
CA ASN A 202 10.47 -6.77 -3.13
C ASN A 202 10.69 -5.69 -4.20
N HIS A 203 10.15 -5.87 -5.42
CA HIS A 203 10.19 -4.82 -6.44
C HIS A 203 9.48 -3.54 -5.98
N PHE A 204 8.35 -3.68 -5.26
CA PHE A 204 7.66 -2.52 -4.68
C PHE A 204 8.56 -1.80 -3.67
N GLN A 205 9.22 -2.56 -2.80
CA GLN A 205 10.14 -2.02 -1.79
C GLN A 205 11.33 -1.29 -2.45
N GLU A 206 12.01 -1.93 -3.41
CA GLU A 206 13.17 -1.38 -4.12
C GLU A 206 12.80 -0.09 -4.87
N LEU A 207 11.66 -0.10 -5.57
CA LEU A 207 11.15 1.06 -6.30
C LEU A 207 10.80 2.21 -5.34
N ALA A 208 10.15 1.91 -4.22
CA ALA A 208 9.80 2.90 -3.21
C ALA A 208 11.06 3.51 -2.58
N GLU A 209 12.04 2.68 -2.21
CA GLU A 209 13.30 3.14 -1.65
C GLU A 209 14.00 4.12 -2.58
N TRP A 210 14.19 3.74 -3.83
CA TRP A 210 14.83 4.60 -4.83
C TRP A 210 14.12 5.94 -5.00
N LEU A 211 12.80 5.93 -5.24
CA LEU A 211 12.03 7.14 -5.50
C LEU A 211 11.91 8.07 -4.29
N LEU A 212 11.76 7.52 -3.09
CA LEU A 212 11.63 8.30 -1.87
C LEU A 212 12.97 8.94 -1.47
N VAL A 213 14.08 8.24 -1.65
CA VAL A 213 15.42 8.80 -1.40
C VAL A 213 15.74 9.90 -2.40
N GLU A 214 15.48 9.69 -3.69
CA GLU A 214 15.71 10.71 -4.72
C GLU A 214 14.89 11.97 -4.45
N ALA A 215 13.62 11.82 -4.09
CA ALA A 215 12.71 12.95 -3.90
C ALA A 215 13.03 13.84 -2.69
N ARG A 216 13.71 13.31 -1.66
CA ARG A 216 14.07 14.11 -0.47
C ARG A 216 15.15 15.16 -0.76
N THR A 217 15.94 14.96 -1.82
CA THR A 217 17.10 15.81 -2.20
C THR A 217 16.83 16.69 -3.41
N SER A 218 15.66 16.56 -4.05
CA SER A 218 15.27 17.29 -5.28
C SER A 218 14.21 18.40 -4.97
#